data_ca99f9d8518e93eef0669bb26497f4e0
#
_entry.id   ca99f9d8518e93eef0669bb26497f4e0
#
_cell.length_a   1.000
_cell.length_b   1.000
_cell.length_c   1.000
_cell.angle_alpha   90.00
_cell.angle_beta   90.00
_cell.angle_gamma   90.00
#
_symmetry.space_group_name_H-M   'P 1'
#
loop_
_entity.id
_entity.type
_entity.pdbx_description
1 polymer ?
#
loop_
_entity_poly.entity_id
_entity_poly.type
_entity_poly.pdbx_seq_one_letter_code
_entity_poly.pdbx_strand_id
1 'polypeptide(L)'
;MIDGIGIDVVDIARFAETLERTPSMCEKLFTEAERTKPIHSLAARFAAKEALAKALNAGHGLSWQEAEVINHESGKPDFLFRGEIAELVDGARVHLSLSHDAGIASAMVVVER
;
A
#
# COMPACT_ATOMS: atom_id res chain seq x y z
N MET A 1 5.49 -21.29 3.72
CA MET A 1 5.50 -21.35 2.24
C MET A 1 5.05 -20.01 1.65
N ILE A 2 5.71 -19.55 0.62
CA ILE A 2 5.31 -18.35 -0.09
C ILE A 2 4.00 -18.61 -0.82
N ASP A 3 2.99 -17.80 -0.50
CA ASP A 3 1.65 -17.92 -1.08
C ASP A 3 1.41 -16.89 -2.18
N GLY A 4 2.06 -15.74 -2.09
CA GLY A 4 1.91 -14.70 -3.09
C GLY A 4 3.00 -13.66 -3.02
N ILE A 5 3.27 -13.03 -4.17
CA ILE A 5 4.25 -11.97 -4.31
C ILE A 5 3.62 -10.85 -5.14
N GLY A 6 3.81 -9.61 -4.72
CA GLY A 6 3.36 -8.45 -5.47
C GLY A 6 4.43 -7.38 -5.51
N ILE A 7 4.51 -6.70 -6.64
CA ILE A 7 5.38 -5.54 -6.80
C ILE A 7 4.62 -4.47 -7.56
N ASP A 8 4.85 -3.22 -7.20
CA ASP A 8 4.25 -2.10 -7.90
C ASP A 8 5.21 -0.93 -7.95
N VAL A 9 5.14 -0.15 -9.00
CA VAL A 9 5.92 1.09 -9.17
C VAL A 9 4.99 2.23 -9.51
N VAL A 10 5.25 3.39 -8.93
CA VAL A 10 4.42 4.58 -9.08
C VAL A 10 5.30 5.78 -9.42
N ASP A 11 4.96 6.47 -10.50
CA ASP A 11 5.58 7.75 -10.83
C ASP A 11 5.01 8.78 -9.86
N ILE A 12 5.87 9.35 -9.01
CA ILE A 12 5.44 10.25 -7.93
C ILE A 12 4.79 11.52 -8.47
N ALA A 13 5.37 12.12 -9.50
CA ALA A 13 4.82 13.36 -10.10
C ALA A 13 3.45 13.10 -10.72
N ARG A 14 3.29 12.01 -11.44
CA ARG A 14 2.00 11.64 -12.05
C ARG A 14 0.96 11.34 -10.99
N PHE A 15 1.34 10.68 -9.90
CA PHE A 15 0.44 10.40 -8.79
C PHE A 15 -0.04 11.70 -8.13
N ALA A 16 0.87 12.66 -7.93
CA ALA A 16 0.53 13.97 -7.39
C ALA A 16 -0.51 14.68 -8.27
N GLU A 17 -0.32 14.67 -9.59
CA GLU A 17 -1.26 15.25 -10.55
C GLU A 17 -2.63 14.56 -10.46
N THR A 18 -2.64 13.25 -10.34
CA THR A 18 -3.88 12.47 -10.21
C THR A 18 -4.66 12.89 -8.96
N LEU A 19 -3.97 13.06 -7.82
CA LEU A 19 -4.62 13.49 -6.58
C LEU A 19 -5.12 14.93 -6.67
N GLU A 20 -4.42 15.81 -7.39
CA GLU A 20 -4.88 17.18 -7.61
C GLU A 20 -6.15 17.22 -8.45
N ARG A 21 -6.23 16.40 -9.50
CA ARG A 21 -7.40 16.34 -10.38
C ARG A 21 -8.59 15.66 -9.73
N THR A 22 -8.33 14.70 -8.83
CA THR A 22 -9.38 13.92 -8.18
C THR A 22 -9.11 13.84 -6.69
N PRO A 23 -9.36 14.94 -5.93
CA PRO A 23 -9.04 14.97 -4.48
C PRO A 23 -9.75 13.88 -3.67
N SER A 24 -10.94 13.44 -4.09
CA SER A 24 -11.67 12.37 -3.44
C SER A 24 -10.92 11.04 -3.42
N MET A 25 -9.97 10.88 -4.32
CA MET A 25 -9.15 9.68 -4.41
C MET A 25 -8.27 9.50 -3.17
N CYS A 26 -7.78 10.62 -2.61
CA CYS A 26 -6.97 10.58 -1.39
C CYS A 26 -7.77 9.99 -0.22
N GLU A 27 -9.03 10.41 -0.07
CA GLU A 27 -9.92 9.89 0.99
C GLU A 27 -10.26 8.41 0.78
N LYS A 28 -10.36 7.99 -0.47
CA LYS A 28 -10.72 6.63 -0.82
C LYS A 28 -9.55 5.65 -0.61
N LEU A 29 -8.35 6.07 -0.95
CA LEU A 29 -7.15 5.24 -0.90
C LEU A 29 -6.50 5.16 0.47
N PHE A 30 -6.60 6.23 1.25
CA PHE A 30 -5.81 6.39 2.46
C PHE A 30 -6.67 6.62 3.69
N THR A 31 -6.20 6.11 4.83
CA THR A 31 -6.81 6.41 6.12
C THR A 31 -6.49 7.86 6.52
N GLU A 32 -7.20 8.37 7.50
CA GLU A 32 -6.96 9.71 8.03
C GLU A 32 -5.50 9.89 8.47
N ALA A 33 -4.93 8.89 9.12
CA ALA A 33 -3.53 8.92 9.56
C ALA A 33 -2.56 8.98 8.38
N GLU A 34 -2.86 8.26 7.29
CA GLU A 34 -2.00 8.26 6.11
C GLU A 34 -2.06 9.57 5.33
N ARG A 35 -3.21 10.23 5.27
CA ARG A 35 -3.44 11.44 4.45
C ARG A 35 -2.52 12.60 4.79
N THR A 36 -1.97 12.65 5.99
CA THR A 36 -1.10 13.75 6.43
C THR A 36 0.35 13.59 5.98
N LYS A 37 0.67 12.48 5.31
CA LYS A 37 2.03 12.19 4.87
C LYS A 37 2.37 12.98 3.59
N PRO A 38 3.67 13.26 3.36
CA PRO A 38 4.07 13.92 2.12
C PRO A 38 3.84 13.06 0.90
N ILE A 39 3.81 13.69 -0.27
CA ILE A 39 3.41 13.03 -1.52
C ILE A 39 4.25 11.79 -1.87
N HIS A 40 5.55 11.82 -1.64
CA HIS A 40 6.39 10.64 -1.93
C HIS A 40 6.01 9.46 -1.03
N SER A 41 5.60 9.74 0.19
CA SER A 41 5.14 8.72 1.14
C SER A 41 3.77 8.19 0.75
N LEU A 42 2.87 9.04 0.27
CA LEU A 42 1.56 8.62 -0.23
C LEU A 42 1.71 7.75 -1.47
N ALA A 43 2.61 8.12 -2.37
CA ALA A 43 2.88 7.31 -3.58
C ALA A 43 3.41 5.92 -3.20
N ALA A 44 4.34 5.84 -2.23
CA ALA A 44 4.86 4.57 -1.75
C ALA A 44 3.77 3.72 -1.07
N ARG A 45 2.88 4.37 -0.32
CA ARG A 45 1.76 3.69 0.32
C ARG A 45 0.75 3.17 -0.70
N PHE A 46 0.50 3.93 -1.75
CA PHE A 46 -0.34 3.47 -2.85
C PHE A 46 0.29 2.25 -3.54
N ALA A 47 1.59 2.30 -3.82
CA ALA A 47 2.30 1.15 -4.38
C ALA A 47 2.19 -0.08 -3.47
N ALA A 48 2.29 0.11 -2.15
CA ALA A 48 2.16 -0.96 -1.18
C ALA A 48 0.79 -1.66 -1.26
N LYS A 49 -0.27 -0.85 -1.37
CA LYS A 49 -1.65 -1.37 -1.44
C LYS A 49 -1.89 -2.14 -2.74
N GLU A 50 -1.37 -1.62 -3.86
CA GLU A 50 -1.44 -2.30 -5.15
C GLU A 50 -0.62 -3.59 -5.17
N ALA A 51 0.58 -3.56 -4.59
CA ALA A 51 1.42 -4.76 -4.47
C ALA A 51 0.74 -5.83 -3.60
N LEU A 52 0.07 -5.41 -2.53
CA LEU A 52 -0.70 -6.32 -1.67
C LEU A 52 -1.81 -7.01 -2.47
N ALA A 53 -2.55 -6.24 -3.28
CA ALA A 53 -3.62 -6.81 -4.10
C ALA A 53 -3.09 -7.88 -5.05
N LYS A 54 -1.94 -7.63 -5.66
CA LYS A 54 -1.29 -8.60 -6.54
C LYS A 54 -0.87 -9.86 -5.77
N ALA A 55 -0.28 -9.68 -4.58
CA ALA A 55 0.18 -10.79 -3.75
C ALA A 55 -0.98 -11.66 -3.25
N LEU A 56 -2.13 -11.06 -2.99
CA LEU A 56 -3.34 -11.77 -2.56
C LEU A 56 -4.14 -12.33 -3.72
N ASN A 57 -3.73 -12.02 -4.95
CA ASN A 57 -4.49 -12.33 -6.16
C ASN A 57 -5.92 -11.80 -6.05
N ALA A 58 -6.07 -10.65 -5.42
CA ALA A 58 -7.36 -10.00 -5.23
C ALA A 58 -7.62 -9.05 -6.40
N GLY A 59 -8.83 -9.09 -6.92
CA GLY A 59 -9.25 -8.18 -7.96
C GLY A 59 -9.55 -6.78 -7.42
N HIS A 60 -10.32 -6.02 -8.18
CA HIS A 60 -10.77 -4.70 -7.76
C HIS A 60 -11.89 -4.81 -6.72
N GLY A 61 -12.15 -3.75 -5.99
CA GLY A 61 -13.26 -3.67 -5.06
C GLY A 61 -12.89 -3.80 -3.59
N LEU A 62 -11.61 -3.98 -3.26
CA LEU A 62 -11.17 -3.95 -1.87
C LEU A 62 -11.15 -2.51 -1.36
N SER A 63 -11.47 -2.34 -0.08
CA SER A 63 -11.34 -1.04 0.57
C SER A 63 -9.89 -0.85 1.04
N TRP A 64 -9.16 0.03 0.38
CA TRP A 64 -7.75 0.26 0.68
C TRP A 64 -7.49 0.85 2.06
N GLN A 65 -8.50 1.43 2.68
CA GLN A 65 -8.39 1.91 4.06
C GLN A 65 -8.24 0.75 5.04
N GLU A 66 -8.63 -0.46 4.64
CA GLU A 66 -8.49 -1.66 5.46
C GLU A 66 -7.06 -2.23 5.48
N ALA A 67 -6.18 -1.67 4.67
CA ALA A 67 -4.75 -2.01 4.67
C ALA A 67 -3.94 -0.73 4.88
N GLU A 68 -3.95 -0.24 6.10
CA GLU A 68 -3.19 0.96 6.45
C GLU A 68 -1.71 0.64 6.53
N VAL A 69 -0.87 1.49 5.95
CA VAL A 69 0.58 1.36 6.07
C VAL A 69 1.05 2.20 7.26
N ILE A 70 1.71 1.55 8.20
CA ILE A 70 2.28 2.18 9.38
C ILE A 70 3.80 2.02 9.36
N ASN A 71 4.50 2.82 10.15
CA ASN A 71 5.93 2.67 10.36
C ASN A 71 6.20 2.39 11.82
N HIS A 72 7.02 1.37 12.08
CA HIS A 72 7.55 1.12 13.42
C HIS A 72 8.57 2.19 13.81
N GLU A 73 8.94 2.24 15.07
CA GLU A 73 9.96 3.20 15.55
C GLU A 73 11.28 3.08 14.76
N SER A 74 11.62 1.89 14.34
CA SER A 74 12.81 1.63 13.51
C SER A 74 12.72 2.21 12.10
N GLY A 75 11.52 2.70 11.69
CA GLY A 75 11.25 3.14 10.33
C GLY A 75 10.71 2.04 9.43
N LYS A 76 10.73 0.79 9.88
CA LYS A 76 10.26 -0.34 9.08
C LYS A 76 8.77 -0.20 8.79
N PRO A 77 8.36 -0.29 7.49
CA PRO A 77 6.95 -0.26 7.14
C PRO A 77 6.26 -1.58 7.46
N ASP A 78 4.98 -1.50 7.76
CA ASP A 78 4.15 -2.67 8.01
C ASP A 78 2.70 -2.31 7.69
N PHE A 79 1.85 -3.33 7.57
CA PHE A 79 0.42 -3.14 7.38
C PHE A 79 -0.33 -3.31 8.69
N LEU A 80 -1.38 -2.53 8.84
CA LEU A 80 -2.40 -2.74 9.85
C LEU A 80 -3.68 -3.08 9.09
N PHE A 81 -4.13 -4.33 9.25
CA PHE A 81 -5.28 -4.84 8.50
C PHE A 81 -6.58 -4.75 9.30
N ARG A 82 -7.66 -4.46 8.57
CA ARG A 82 -9.02 -4.42 9.13
C ARG A 82 -9.98 -5.06 8.14
N GLY A 83 -11.17 -5.42 8.60
CA GLY A 83 -12.28 -5.81 7.76
C GLY A 83 -12.02 -6.99 6.84
N GLU A 84 -12.49 -6.87 5.62
CA GLU A 84 -12.39 -7.93 4.61
C GLU A 84 -10.94 -8.29 4.28
N ILE A 85 -10.06 -7.29 4.22
CA ILE A 85 -8.64 -7.55 3.94
C ILE A 85 -8.02 -8.35 5.08
N ALA A 86 -8.37 -8.04 6.34
CA ALA A 86 -7.90 -8.82 7.48
C ALA A 86 -8.32 -10.29 7.37
N GLU A 87 -9.52 -10.54 6.87
CA GLU A 87 -10.00 -11.91 6.65
C GLU A 87 -9.20 -12.63 5.56
N LEU A 88 -8.88 -11.92 4.47
CA LEU A 88 -8.09 -12.47 3.37
C LEU A 88 -6.67 -12.84 3.79
N VAL A 89 -6.08 -12.09 4.71
CA VAL A 89 -4.71 -12.34 5.16
C VAL A 89 -4.63 -13.19 6.41
N ASP A 90 -5.77 -13.65 6.92
CA ASP A 90 -5.83 -14.40 8.17
C ASP A 90 -4.85 -15.58 8.19
N GLY A 91 -4.06 -15.65 9.25
CA GLY A 91 -3.06 -16.70 9.42
C GLY A 91 -1.79 -16.50 8.58
N ALA A 92 -1.75 -15.50 7.73
CA ALA A 92 -0.57 -15.24 6.89
C ALA A 92 0.37 -14.24 7.56
N ARG A 93 1.64 -14.36 7.22
CA ARG A 93 2.63 -13.32 7.47
C ARG A 93 2.76 -12.49 6.19
N VAL A 94 2.60 -11.19 6.31
CA VAL A 94 2.71 -10.28 5.17
C VAL A 94 3.95 -9.42 5.35
N HIS A 95 4.88 -9.55 4.43
CA HIS A 95 6.14 -8.80 4.45
C HIS A 95 6.05 -7.66 3.46
N LEU A 96 6.51 -6.47 3.87
CA LEU A 96 6.43 -5.27 3.06
C LEU A 96 7.79 -4.59 3.01
N SER A 97 8.20 -4.18 1.81
CA SER A 97 9.37 -3.35 1.60
C SER A 97 9.00 -2.20 0.67
N LEU A 98 9.47 -1.00 0.99
CA LEU A 98 9.24 0.20 0.21
C LEU A 98 10.56 0.81 -0.19
N SER A 99 10.59 1.43 -1.37
CA SER A 99 11.75 2.17 -1.84
C SER A 99 11.28 3.33 -2.72
N HIS A 100 12.06 4.40 -2.77
CA HIS A 100 11.82 5.47 -3.73
C HIS A 100 13.15 6.06 -4.19
N ASP A 101 13.23 6.37 -5.48
CA ASP A 101 14.40 6.97 -6.08
C ASP A 101 14.01 7.53 -7.46
N ALA A 102 14.69 8.57 -7.89
CA ALA A 102 14.52 9.14 -9.23
C ALA A 102 13.06 9.41 -9.62
N GLY A 103 12.25 9.89 -8.66
CA GLY A 103 10.84 10.21 -8.92
C GLY A 103 9.92 9.01 -8.97
N ILE A 104 10.40 7.82 -8.61
CA ILE A 104 9.63 6.59 -8.61
C ILE A 104 9.52 6.07 -7.17
N ALA A 105 8.32 5.66 -6.77
CA ALA A 105 8.10 4.92 -5.55
C ALA A 105 7.80 3.47 -5.92
N SER A 106 8.31 2.52 -5.15
CA SER A 106 8.07 1.12 -5.39
C SER A 106 7.77 0.37 -4.10
N ALA A 107 7.05 -0.72 -4.21
CA ALA A 107 6.71 -1.58 -3.09
C ALA A 107 6.79 -3.04 -3.50
N MET A 108 7.21 -3.86 -2.56
CA MET A 108 7.20 -5.31 -2.71
C MET A 108 6.46 -5.91 -1.52
N VAL A 109 5.57 -6.85 -1.80
CA VAL A 109 4.81 -7.56 -0.77
C VAL A 109 4.99 -9.06 -0.99
N VAL A 110 5.26 -9.76 0.10
CA VAL A 110 5.33 -11.23 0.11
C VAL A 110 4.32 -11.73 1.14
N VAL A 111 3.43 -12.60 0.73
CA VAL A 111 2.47 -13.25 1.60
C VAL A 111 2.95 -14.68 1.84
N GLU A 112 3.16 -15.00 3.11
CA GLU A 112 3.70 -16.29 3.53
C GLU A 112 2.71 -16.99 4.46
N ARG A 113 2.41 -18.26 4.16
CA ARG A 113 1.50 -19.06 4.98
C ARG A 113 2.16 -20.32 5.50
#